data_c29762edd61c8511b7388a08992188d6
#
_entry.id   c29762edd61c8511b7388a08992188d6
#
_cell.length_a   1.000
_cell.length_b   1.000
_cell.length_c   1.000
_cell.angle_alpha   90.00
_cell.angle_beta   90.00
_cell.angle_gamma   90.00
#
_symmetry.space_group_name_H-M   'P 1'
#
loop_
_entity.id
_entity.type
_entity.pdbx_description
1 polymer ?
#
loop_
_entity_poly.entity_id
_entity_poly.type
_entity_poly.pdbx_seq_one_letter_code
_entity_poly.pdbx_strand_id
1 'polypeptide(L)'
;REDVKGDIARSLFYFYTIYKDVADDIFFNSQKDILYDWHNNDPPNNLEINRTWAIAGYQNNIPNPFILDDSLIFRAYFYENLDIVGDVTGDGSLNVVDIVLIVNFILETQDLNDEQIETADANMDETINIVDIIYLINLITGE
;
A
#
# COMPACT_ATOMS: atom_id res chain seq x y z
N ARG A 1 -21.84 16.92 -2.92
CA ARG A 1 -22.48 15.89 -2.06
C ARG A 1 -21.37 15.02 -1.56
N GLU A 2 -21.23 14.92 -0.25
CA GLU A 2 -20.19 14.10 0.40
C GLU A 2 -20.45 12.59 0.17
N ASP A 3 -21.72 12.21 0.07
CA ASP A 3 -22.25 10.84 -0.05
C ASP A 3 -22.04 10.15 -1.42
N VAL A 4 -21.20 10.70 -2.30
CA VAL A 4 -20.87 10.13 -3.61
C VAL A 4 -19.38 10.22 -3.95
N LYS A 5 -18.58 10.72 -3.02
CA LYS A 5 -17.14 10.88 -3.26
C LYS A 5 -16.43 9.54 -3.34
N GLY A 6 -16.77 8.61 -2.46
CA GLY A 6 -16.25 7.24 -2.49
C GLY A 6 -16.63 6.49 -3.76
N ASP A 7 -17.88 6.63 -4.22
CA ASP A 7 -18.34 6.03 -5.49
C ASP A 7 -17.49 6.51 -6.68
N ILE A 8 -17.20 7.83 -6.71
CA ILE A 8 -16.36 8.43 -7.76
C ILE A 8 -14.93 7.90 -7.65
N ALA A 9 -14.37 7.87 -6.46
CA ALA A 9 -13.01 7.39 -6.23
C ALA A 9 -12.83 5.94 -6.70
N ARG A 10 -13.70 5.02 -6.26
CA ARG A 10 -13.69 3.60 -6.67
C ARG A 10 -13.88 3.42 -8.18
N SER A 11 -14.68 4.27 -8.81
CA SER A 11 -14.86 4.26 -10.27
C SER A 11 -13.60 4.72 -11.02
N LEU A 12 -12.89 5.73 -10.50
CA LEU A 12 -11.64 6.24 -11.09
C LEU A 12 -10.48 5.24 -10.91
N PHE A 13 -10.34 4.61 -9.74
CA PHE A 13 -9.37 3.53 -9.54
C PHE A 13 -9.64 2.37 -10.50
N TYR A 14 -10.89 1.96 -10.67
CA TYR A 14 -11.27 0.90 -11.60
C TYR A 14 -10.97 1.30 -13.05
N PHE A 15 -11.35 2.51 -13.46
CA PHE A 15 -11.06 3.03 -14.79
C PHE A 15 -9.57 3.01 -15.08
N TYR A 16 -8.74 3.53 -14.16
CA TYR A 16 -7.30 3.56 -14.31
C TYR A 16 -6.70 2.14 -14.39
N THR A 17 -7.19 1.20 -13.59
CA THR A 17 -6.75 -0.21 -13.62
C THR A 17 -6.99 -0.85 -14.98
N ILE A 18 -8.20 -0.67 -15.54
CA ILE A 18 -8.59 -1.30 -16.81
C ILE A 18 -7.94 -0.64 -18.02
N TYR A 19 -7.70 0.66 -17.96
CA TYR A 19 -7.16 1.46 -19.08
C TYR A 19 -5.74 1.96 -18.82
N LYS A 20 -4.96 1.27 -18.02
CA LYS A 20 -3.61 1.68 -17.59
C LYS A 20 -2.69 2.06 -18.76
N ASP A 21 -2.77 1.34 -19.88
CA ASP A 21 -1.91 1.58 -21.05
C ASP A 21 -2.22 2.89 -21.81
N VAL A 22 -3.39 3.50 -21.58
CA VAL A 22 -3.84 4.72 -22.27
C VAL A 22 -4.23 5.84 -21.32
N ALA A 23 -4.32 5.56 -20.03
CA ALA A 23 -4.61 6.55 -18.99
C ALA A 23 -3.36 7.41 -18.73
N ASP A 24 -3.57 8.68 -18.36
CA ASP A 24 -2.50 9.59 -17.98
C ASP A 24 -2.05 9.31 -16.55
N ASP A 25 -0.85 8.72 -16.39
CA ASP A 25 -0.25 8.39 -15.10
C ASP A 25 0.01 9.63 -14.24
N ILE A 26 0.45 10.74 -14.85
CA ILE A 26 0.74 11.99 -14.13
C ILE A 26 -0.55 12.57 -13.56
N PHE A 27 -1.60 12.59 -14.37
CA PHE A 27 -2.91 13.07 -13.94
C PHE A 27 -3.51 12.19 -12.84
N PHE A 28 -3.44 10.86 -12.97
CA PHE A 28 -3.94 9.94 -11.95
C PHE A 28 -3.16 10.08 -10.64
N ASN A 29 -1.82 10.04 -10.69
CA ASN A 29 -0.97 10.10 -9.51
C ASN A 29 -1.12 11.44 -8.76
N SER A 30 -1.43 12.54 -9.45
CA SER A 30 -1.68 13.83 -8.79
C SER A 30 -2.95 13.86 -7.93
N GLN A 31 -3.86 12.91 -8.10
CA GLN A 31 -5.15 12.83 -7.40
C GLN A 31 -5.28 11.59 -6.51
N LYS A 32 -4.38 10.61 -6.67
CA LYS A 32 -4.46 9.29 -6.06
C LYS A 32 -4.76 9.34 -4.56
N ASP A 33 -4.03 10.19 -3.83
CA ASP A 33 -4.15 10.31 -2.37
C ASP A 33 -5.52 10.91 -1.97
N ILE A 34 -5.99 11.94 -2.67
CA ILE A 34 -7.30 12.56 -2.44
C ILE A 34 -8.43 11.56 -2.75
N LEU A 35 -8.28 10.78 -3.82
CA LEU A 35 -9.26 9.74 -4.16
C LEU A 35 -9.30 8.64 -3.09
N TYR A 36 -8.16 8.29 -2.52
CA TYR A 36 -8.09 7.33 -1.44
C TYR A 36 -8.74 7.86 -0.15
N ASP A 37 -8.53 9.13 0.19
CA ASP A 37 -9.24 9.77 1.29
C ASP A 37 -10.77 9.78 1.08
N TRP A 38 -11.22 10.02 -0.15
CA TRP A 38 -12.65 9.95 -0.48
C TRP A 38 -13.21 8.55 -0.31
N HIS A 39 -12.47 7.53 -0.74
CA HIS A 39 -12.85 6.12 -0.57
C HIS A 39 -13.01 5.77 0.92
N ASN A 40 -12.05 6.15 1.76
CA ASN A 40 -12.07 5.86 3.20
C ASN A 40 -13.18 6.61 3.96
N ASN A 41 -13.51 7.85 3.54
CA ASN A 41 -14.53 8.66 4.19
C ASN A 41 -15.97 8.35 3.73
N ASP A 42 -16.12 7.68 2.59
CA ASP A 42 -17.40 7.27 2.00
C ASP A 42 -17.31 5.80 1.52
N PRO A 43 -17.38 4.83 2.46
CA PRO A 43 -17.22 3.41 2.15
C PRO A 43 -18.38 2.86 1.28
N PRO A 44 -18.16 1.72 0.59
CA PRO A 44 -19.17 1.11 -0.26
C PRO A 44 -20.48 0.82 0.48
N ASN A 45 -21.60 1.15 -0.13
CA ASN A 45 -22.91 0.89 0.43
C ASN A 45 -23.71 -0.11 -0.43
N ASN A 46 -24.85 -0.59 0.08
CA ASN A 46 -25.67 -1.59 -0.61
C ASN A 46 -26.18 -1.12 -1.99
N LEU A 47 -26.41 0.17 -2.19
CA LEU A 47 -26.88 0.70 -3.48
C LEU A 47 -25.75 0.60 -4.52
N GLU A 48 -24.54 0.95 -4.12
CA GLU A 48 -23.35 0.84 -4.97
C GLU A 48 -23.02 -0.62 -5.30
N ILE A 49 -23.07 -1.52 -4.31
CA ILE A 49 -22.89 -2.96 -4.50
C ILE A 49 -23.92 -3.53 -5.48
N ASN A 50 -25.20 -3.21 -5.32
CA ASN A 50 -26.24 -3.67 -6.26
C ASN A 50 -26.04 -3.09 -7.65
N ARG A 51 -25.63 -1.83 -7.76
CA ARG A 51 -25.36 -1.17 -9.04
C ARG A 51 -24.18 -1.81 -9.77
N THR A 52 -23.07 -2.13 -9.08
CA THR A 52 -21.91 -2.75 -9.73
C THR A 52 -22.26 -4.14 -10.29
N TRP A 53 -23.07 -4.93 -9.59
CA TRP A 53 -23.56 -6.23 -10.10
C TRP A 53 -24.52 -6.07 -11.27
N ALA A 54 -25.39 -5.07 -11.27
CA ALA A 54 -26.27 -4.79 -12.42
C ALA A 54 -25.45 -4.40 -13.66
N ILE A 55 -24.40 -3.60 -13.49
CA ILE A 55 -23.47 -3.21 -14.57
C ILE A 55 -22.67 -4.42 -15.05
N ALA A 56 -22.20 -5.27 -14.14
CA ALA A 56 -21.44 -6.48 -14.46
C ALA A 56 -22.17 -7.39 -15.47
N GLY A 57 -23.50 -7.47 -15.39
CA GLY A 57 -24.31 -8.23 -16.35
C GLY A 57 -24.12 -7.80 -17.82
N TYR A 58 -23.64 -6.58 -18.05
CA TYR A 58 -23.29 -6.06 -19.39
C TYR A 58 -21.79 -6.10 -19.69
N GLN A 59 -20.95 -6.52 -18.73
CA GLN A 59 -19.50 -6.52 -18.78
C GLN A 59 -18.92 -7.91 -18.46
N ASN A 60 -19.39 -8.95 -19.13
CA ASN A 60 -18.95 -10.34 -18.94
C ASN A 60 -19.05 -10.84 -17.49
N ASN A 61 -20.00 -10.33 -16.72
CA ASN A 61 -20.18 -10.58 -15.28
C ASN A 61 -18.99 -10.15 -14.40
N ILE A 62 -18.26 -9.12 -14.81
CA ILE A 62 -17.13 -8.58 -14.05
C ILE A 62 -17.57 -7.31 -13.31
N PRO A 63 -17.84 -7.36 -12.00
CA PRO A 63 -18.13 -6.17 -11.20
C PRO A 63 -16.85 -5.39 -10.91
N ASN A 64 -17.00 -4.13 -10.48
CA ASN A 64 -15.85 -3.36 -9.97
C ASN A 64 -15.34 -3.97 -8.66
N PRO A 65 -14.13 -4.53 -8.62
CA PRO A 65 -13.61 -5.21 -7.44
C PRO A 65 -13.36 -4.27 -6.26
N PHE A 66 -13.09 -2.99 -6.50
CA PHE A 66 -12.87 -1.98 -5.45
C PHE A 66 -14.14 -1.60 -4.68
N ILE A 67 -15.32 -2.02 -5.17
CA ILE A 67 -16.60 -1.90 -4.46
C ILE A 67 -16.85 -3.13 -3.58
N LEU A 68 -16.33 -4.30 -3.98
CA LEU A 68 -16.56 -5.56 -3.30
C LEU A 68 -15.53 -5.85 -2.21
N ASP A 69 -14.32 -5.31 -2.35
CA ASP A 69 -13.22 -5.40 -1.40
C ASP A 69 -12.64 -3.99 -1.20
N ASP A 70 -13.00 -3.34 -0.10
CA ASP A 70 -12.57 -1.99 0.24
C ASP A 70 -11.07 -1.88 0.52
N SER A 71 -10.41 -2.96 0.93
CA SER A 71 -8.97 -3.01 1.15
C SER A 71 -8.15 -3.06 -0.15
N LEU A 72 -8.80 -3.38 -1.29
CA LEU A 72 -8.09 -3.67 -2.53
C LEU A 72 -7.42 -2.43 -3.13
N ILE A 73 -8.01 -1.22 -2.97
CA ILE A 73 -7.38 0.01 -3.44
C ILE A 73 -6.04 0.22 -2.76
N PHE A 74 -5.98 0.04 -1.44
CA PHE A 74 -4.75 0.16 -0.68
C PHE A 74 -3.69 -0.84 -1.18
N ARG A 75 -4.05 -2.11 -1.27
CA ARG A 75 -3.13 -3.17 -1.74
C ARG A 75 -2.65 -2.98 -3.17
N ALA A 76 -3.46 -2.38 -4.05
CA ALA A 76 -3.12 -2.21 -5.46
C ALA A 76 -2.29 -0.95 -5.76
N TYR A 77 -2.43 0.11 -4.95
CA TYR A 77 -1.90 1.43 -5.28
C TYR A 77 -1.04 2.09 -4.21
N PHE A 78 -1.07 1.58 -2.99
CA PHE A 78 -0.39 2.18 -1.83
C PHE A 78 0.48 1.19 -1.08
N TYR A 79 0.33 -0.11 -1.34
CA TYR A 79 1.07 -1.16 -0.63
C TYR A 79 2.59 -1.04 -0.85
N GLU A 80 3.02 -0.64 -2.05
CA GLU A 80 4.44 -0.42 -2.39
C GLU A 80 5.05 0.81 -1.69
N ASN A 81 4.22 1.68 -1.09
CA ASN A 81 4.67 2.83 -0.30
C ASN A 81 4.48 2.61 1.21
N LEU A 82 4.18 1.39 1.64
CA LEU A 82 4.37 1.04 3.02
C LEU A 82 5.86 0.84 3.24
N ASP A 83 6.42 1.65 4.09
CA ASP A 83 7.68 1.34 4.72
C ASP A 83 7.47 0.02 5.47
N ILE A 84 7.79 -1.10 4.81
CA ILE A 84 7.76 -2.40 5.47
C ILE A 84 8.80 -2.32 6.56
N VAL A 85 8.35 -2.40 7.82
CA VAL A 85 9.28 -2.36 8.96
C VAL A 85 10.43 -3.33 8.68
N GLY A 86 11.64 -2.78 8.65
CA GLY A 86 12.85 -3.52 8.38
C GLY A 86 13.22 -3.75 6.91
N ASP A 87 12.43 -3.29 5.93
CA ASP A 87 12.83 -3.31 4.51
C ASP A 87 13.78 -2.14 4.22
N VAL A 88 15.01 -2.28 4.66
CA VAL A 88 16.06 -1.26 4.52
C VAL A 88 16.59 -1.19 3.09
N THR A 89 16.40 -2.24 2.30
CA THR A 89 16.75 -2.26 0.87
C THR A 89 15.76 -1.47 0.01
N GLY A 90 14.49 -1.32 0.46
CA GLY A 90 13.40 -0.70 -0.30
C GLY A 90 12.94 -1.58 -1.47
N ASP A 91 13.14 -2.91 -1.40
CA ASP A 91 12.74 -3.83 -2.48
C ASP A 91 11.29 -4.32 -2.34
N GLY A 92 10.58 -3.89 -1.29
CA GLY A 92 9.20 -4.27 -1.00
C GLY A 92 9.07 -5.62 -0.27
N SER A 93 10.17 -6.13 0.34
CA SER A 93 10.18 -7.44 0.99
C SER A 93 11.14 -7.50 2.16
N LEU A 94 10.63 -7.66 3.37
CA LEU A 94 11.50 -7.93 4.53
C LEU A 94 12.16 -9.31 4.39
N ASN A 95 13.49 -9.35 4.29
CA ASN A 95 14.26 -10.58 4.14
C ASN A 95 15.67 -10.49 4.76
N VAL A 96 16.49 -11.53 4.58
CA VAL A 96 17.83 -11.59 5.18
C VAL A 96 18.79 -10.50 4.66
N VAL A 97 18.55 -9.94 3.47
CA VAL A 97 19.41 -8.88 2.92
C VAL A 97 19.29 -7.60 3.73
N ASP A 98 18.07 -7.28 4.19
CA ASP A 98 17.80 -6.14 5.08
C ASP A 98 18.53 -6.31 6.41
N ILE A 99 18.45 -7.49 7.00
CA ILE A 99 19.18 -7.82 8.23
C ILE A 99 20.68 -7.58 8.06
N VAL A 100 21.27 -7.97 6.92
CA VAL A 100 22.69 -7.75 6.63
C VAL A 100 23.02 -6.27 6.56
N LEU A 101 22.15 -5.43 5.98
CA LEU A 101 22.37 -3.97 5.95
C LEU A 101 22.34 -3.36 7.35
N ILE A 102 21.36 -3.74 8.17
CA ILE A 102 21.27 -3.29 9.57
C ILE A 102 22.50 -3.72 10.38
N VAL A 103 22.95 -4.95 10.22
CA VAL A 103 24.19 -5.44 10.87
C VAL A 103 25.40 -4.61 10.44
N ASN A 104 25.55 -4.30 9.16
CA ASN A 104 26.63 -3.49 8.65
C ASN A 104 26.60 -2.06 9.21
N PHE A 105 25.42 -1.48 9.37
CA PHE A 105 25.23 -0.20 10.01
C PHE A 105 25.66 -0.23 11.50
N ILE A 106 25.21 -1.23 12.27
CA ILE A 106 25.58 -1.41 13.67
C ILE A 106 27.09 -1.60 13.83
N LEU A 107 27.74 -2.25 12.87
CA LEU A 107 29.21 -2.46 12.85
C LEU A 107 29.99 -1.25 12.30
N GLU A 108 29.31 -0.14 11.99
CA GLU A 108 29.92 1.08 11.42
C GLU A 108 30.68 0.83 10.10
N THR A 109 30.28 -0.21 9.34
CA THR A 109 30.89 -0.56 8.04
C THR A 109 30.13 0.02 6.86
N GLN A 110 28.89 0.47 7.09
CA GLN A 110 28.02 1.08 6.09
C GLN A 110 27.10 2.12 6.73
N ASP A 111 26.91 3.26 6.07
CA ASP A 111 25.93 4.26 6.48
C ASP A 111 24.54 3.96 5.87
N LEU A 112 23.49 4.34 6.59
CA LEU A 112 22.11 4.36 6.12
C LEU A 112 21.63 5.80 5.93
N ASN A 113 20.74 6.05 4.98
CA ASN A 113 20.07 7.34 4.84
C ASN A 113 18.91 7.49 5.87
N ASP A 114 18.33 8.68 5.97
CA ASP A 114 17.30 8.99 6.98
C ASP A 114 16.07 8.05 6.89
N GLU A 115 15.61 7.70 5.67
CA GLU A 115 14.51 6.80 5.42
C GLU A 115 14.83 5.34 5.84
N GLN A 116 16.05 4.89 5.53
CA GLN A 116 16.54 3.58 5.94
C GLN A 116 16.72 3.47 7.45
N ILE A 117 17.14 4.55 8.12
CA ILE A 117 17.27 4.62 9.60
C ILE A 117 15.89 4.45 10.25
N GLU A 118 14.86 5.15 9.74
CA GLU A 118 13.48 5.04 10.25
C GLU A 118 12.93 3.63 10.06
N THR A 119 13.19 3.01 8.90
CA THR A 119 12.74 1.65 8.59
C THR A 119 13.49 0.58 9.41
N ALA A 120 14.77 0.81 9.74
CA ALA A 120 15.61 -0.13 10.50
C ALA A 120 15.29 -0.18 12.01
N ASP A 121 14.74 0.90 12.58
CA ASP A 121 14.27 0.94 13.98
C ASP A 121 12.93 0.20 14.10
N ALA A 122 13.01 -1.12 14.09
CA ALA A 122 11.84 -1.98 13.99
C ALA A 122 11.00 -2.02 15.28
N ASN A 123 11.59 -1.73 16.43
CA ASN A 123 10.90 -1.69 17.71
C ASN A 123 10.46 -0.28 18.13
N MET A 124 10.83 0.77 17.35
CA MET A 124 10.50 2.19 17.55
C MET A 124 11.04 2.75 18.88
N ASP A 125 12.25 2.34 19.29
CA ASP A 125 12.90 2.85 20.50
C ASP A 125 13.93 3.97 20.23
N GLU A 126 13.99 4.46 19.01
CA GLU A 126 14.89 5.50 18.50
C GLU A 126 16.37 5.07 18.49
N THR A 127 16.65 3.75 18.57
CA THR A 127 18.03 3.22 18.61
C THR A 127 18.18 1.96 17.79
N ILE A 128 18.86 2.04 16.65
CA ILE A 128 19.14 0.84 15.83
C ILE A 128 20.19 -0.03 16.52
N ASN A 129 19.80 -1.24 16.93
CA ASN A 129 20.67 -2.16 17.65
C ASN A 129 20.25 -3.64 17.42
N ILE A 130 20.85 -4.57 18.17
CA ILE A 130 20.58 -6.01 18.04
C ILE A 130 19.12 -6.38 18.36
N VAL A 131 18.39 -5.55 19.12
CA VAL A 131 16.99 -5.83 19.48
C VAL A 131 16.09 -5.72 18.25
N ASP A 132 16.37 -4.75 17.34
CA ASP A 132 15.66 -4.62 16.07
C ASP A 132 15.87 -5.83 15.19
N ILE A 133 17.12 -6.32 15.12
CA ILE A 133 17.44 -7.53 14.36
C ILE A 133 16.65 -8.73 14.90
N ILE A 134 16.56 -8.91 16.22
CA ILE A 134 15.77 -9.99 16.82
C ILE A 134 14.30 -9.84 16.49
N TYR A 135 13.76 -8.63 16.55
CA TYR A 135 12.37 -8.34 16.21
C TYR A 135 12.08 -8.69 14.75
N LEU A 136 12.95 -8.28 13.81
CA LEU A 136 12.80 -8.57 12.39
C LEU A 136 12.96 -10.05 12.05
N ILE A 137 13.87 -10.78 12.73
CA ILE A 137 14.01 -12.22 12.55
C ILE A 137 12.71 -12.94 12.96
N ASN A 138 12.08 -12.55 14.07
CA ASN A 138 10.81 -13.11 14.49
C ASN A 138 9.69 -12.83 13.47
N LEU A 139 9.67 -11.63 12.85
CA LEU A 139 8.73 -11.33 11.77
C LEU A 139 8.95 -12.23 10.54
N ILE A 140 10.20 -12.47 10.16
CA ILE A 140 10.55 -13.34 9.01
C ILE A 140 10.20 -14.80 9.30
N THR A 141 10.43 -15.29 10.53
CA THR A 141 10.21 -16.70 10.90
C THR A 141 8.79 -17.00 11.34
N GLY A 142 8.01 -15.97 11.65
CA GLY A 142 6.63 -16.11 12.14
C GLY A 142 6.53 -16.57 13.59
N GLU A 143 7.52 -16.26 14.42
CA GLU A 143 7.57 -16.55 15.86
C GLU A 143 7.08 -15.37 16.72
#